data_83379b552757cab990e83f11ddd1a1cc
#
_entry.id   83379b552757cab990e83f11ddd1a1cc
#
_cell.length_a   1.000
_cell.length_b   1.000
_cell.length_c   1.000
_cell.angle_alpha   90.00
_cell.angle_beta   90.00
_cell.angle_gamma   90.00
#
_symmetry.space_group_name_H-M   'P 1'
#
loop_
_entity.id
_entity.type
_entity.pdbx_description
1 polymer ?
#
loop_
_entity_poly.entity_id
_entity_poly.type
_entity_poly.pdbx_seq_one_letter_code
_entity_poly.pdbx_strand_id
1 'polypeptide(L)'
;MIEKIRAMKNKKGFTLVELIVVLVILAILAALLVPALTGYIDKAKNQAIISETRMTVMAAQTLVDEAYGKKDVGATVTIGTDAAKDDVTKQAIADLAEVPVANIGDITFDTKNTTKIATLEYTKSGKTCKYTANPTGSTEKYVVGAASSK
;
A
#
# COMPACT_ATOMS: atom_id res chain seq x y z
N MET A 1 -4.67 -12.99 62.38
CA MET A 1 -4.35 -13.73 61.12
C MET A 1 -5.52 -14.60 60.61
N ILE A 2 -6.25 -15.25 61.49
CA ILE A 2 -7.34 -16.17 61.11
C ILE A 2 -8.56 -15.44 60.51
N GLU A 3 -8.87 -14.21 60.92
CA GLU A 3 -9.96 -13.41 60.34
C GLU A 3 -9.72 -12.96 58.91
N LYS A 4 -8.47 -12.66 58.50
CA LYS A 4 -8.13 -12.33 57.11
C LYS A 4 -8.32 -13.52 56.17
N ILE A 5 -8.10 -14.73 56.62
CA ILE A 5 -8.29 -15.95 55.80
C ILE A 5 -9.79 -16.25 55.65
N ARG A 6 -10.64 -15.94 56.65
CA ARG A 6 -12.10 -16.06 56.53
C ARG A 6 -12.73 -15.06 55.59
N ALA A 7 -12.21 -13.82 55.53
CA ALA A 7 -12.69 -12.78 54.59
C ALA A 7 -12.39 -13.12 53.13
N MET A 8 -11.34 -13.91 52.85
CA MET A 8 -11.01 -14.37 51.48
C MET A 8 -11.89 -15.54 51.01
N LYS A 9 -12.57 -16.24 51.93
CA LYS A 9 -13.42 -17.40 51.63
C LYS A 9 -14.81 -17.00 51.09
N ASN A 10 -15.19 -15.72 51.19
CA ASN A 10 -16.47 -15.19 50.72
C ASN A 10 -16.43 -14.54 49.32
N LYS A 11 -15.33 -14.69 48.59
CA LYS A 11 -15.33 -14.33 47.16
C LYS A 11 -16.07 -15.43 46.42
N LYS A 12 -17.31 -15.14 46.04
CA LYS A 12 -18.08 -15.97 45.12
C LYS A 12 -17.26 -16.13 43.84
N GLY A 13 -16.67 -17.33 43.67
CA GLY A 13 -16.01 -17.67 42.39
C GLY A 13 -17.06 -17.86 41.29
N PHE A 14 -16.66 -17.65 40.08
CA PHE A 14 -17.47 -17.98 38.93
C PHE A 14 -17.81 -19.46 38.86
N THR A 15 -19.02 -19.79 38.51
CA THR A 15 -19.42 -21.19 38.28
C THR A 15 -18.85 -21.65 36.90
N LEU A 16 -18.59 -22.95 36.78
CA LEU A 16 -18.13 -23.56 35.55
C LEU A 16 -19.11 -23.29 34.40
N VAL A 17 -20.42 -23.32 34.70
CA VAL A 17 -21.48 -23.05 33.72
C VAL A 17 -21.44 -21.60 33.20
N GLU A 18 -21.25 -20.61 34.08
CA GLU A 18 -21.09 -19.20 33.69
C GLU A 18 -19.90 -18.98 32.73
N LEU A 19 -18.79 -19.66 33.02
CA LEU A 19 -17.62 -19.60 32.14
C LEU A 19 -17.89 -20.19 30.76
N ILE A 20 -18.54 -21.37 30.72
CA ILE A 20 -18.89 -22.01 29.42
C ILE A 20 -19.83 -21.12 28.61
N VAL A 21 -20.88 -20.57 29.23
CA VAL A 21 -21.85 -19.70 28.54
C VAL A 21 -21.15 -18.46 27.95
N VAL A 22 -20.26 -17.80 28.70
CA VAL A 22 -19.50 -16.65 28.22
C VAL A 22 -18.59 -17.03 27.03
N LEU A 23 -17.92 -18.19 27.11
CA LEU A 23 -17.06 -18.65 26.02
C LEU A 23 -17.88 -18.94 24.73
N VAL A 24 -19.07 -19.54 24.86
CA VAL A 24 -19.95 -19.81 23.73
C VAL A 24 -20.42 -18.50 23.07
N ILE A 25 -20.83 -17.52 23.88
CA ILE A 25 -21.24 -16.20 23.37
C ILE A 25 -20.09 -15.51 22.64
N LEU A 26 -18.87 -15.51 23.24
CA LEU A 26 -17.70 -14.94 22.60
C LEU A 26 -17.33 -15.65 21.30
N ALA A 27 -17.46 -16.98 21.24
CA ALA A 27 -17.20 -17.75 20.03
C ALA A 27 -18.18 -17.38 18.90
N ILE A 28 -19.46 -17.20 19.20
CA ILE A 28 -20.48 -16.78 18.22
C ILE A 28 -20.19 -15.36 17.71
N LEU A 29 -19.88 -14.42 18.62
CA LEU A 29 -19.54 -13.05 18.24
C LEU A 29 -18.27 -12.99 17.41
N ALA A 30 -17.24 -13.76 17.77
CA ALA A 30 -15.99 -13.84 16.99
C ALA A 30 -16.24 -14.40 15.59
N ALA A 31 -17.06 -15.43 15.46
CA ALA A 31 -17.40 -16.04 14.16
C ALA A 31 -18.08 -15.05 13.18
N LEU A 32 -18.83 -14.09 13.70
CA LEU A 32 -19.49 -13.05 12.89
C LEU A 32 -18.56 -11.86 12.58
N LEU A 33 -17.66 -11.50 13.52
CA LEU A 33 -16.79 -10.33 13.39
C LEU A 33 -15.58 -10.58 12.47
N VAL A 34 -14.99 -11.78 12.51
CA VAL A 34 -13.76 -12.08 11.75
C VAL A 34 -13.93 -11.91 10.24
N PRO A 35 -14.99 -12.45 9.59
CA PRO A 35 -15.18 -12.26 8.14
C PRO A 35 -15.36 -10.78 7.73
N ALA A 36 -16.07 -10.01 8.54
CA ALA A 36 -16.27 -8.59 8.28
C ALA A 36 -14.96 -7.80 8.36
N LEU A 37 -14.13 -8.11 9.37
CA LEU A 37 -12.88 -7.42 9.62
C LEU A 37 -11.85 -7.65 8.51
N THR A 38 -11.76 -8.87 7.98
CA THR A 38 -10.83 -9.19 6.87
C THR A 38 -11.13 -8.37 5.61
N GLY A 39 -12.40 -8.17 5.28
CA GLY A 39 -12.81 -7.31 4.14
C GLY A 39 -12.41 -5.85 4.31
N TYR A 40 -12.51 -5.30 5.52
CA TYR A 40 -12.06 -3.93 5.81
C TYR A 40 -10.54 -3.78 5.75
N ILE A 41 -9.79 -4.77 6.23
CA ILE A 41 -8.34 -4.77 6.16
C ILE A 41 -7.87 -4.78 4.70
N ASP A 42 -8.48 -5.57 3.83
CA ASP A 42 -8.13 -5.60 2.40
C ASP A 42 -8.45 -4.29 1.69
N LYS A 43 -9.58 -3.67 2.00
CA LYS A 43 -9.89 -2.32 1.50
C LYS A 43 -8.87 -1.28 1.96
N ALA A 44 -8.49 -1.30 3.24
CA ALA A 44 -7.50 -0.38 3.79
C ALA A 44 -6.13 -0.57 3.12
N LYS A 45 -5.70 -1.81 2.90
CA LYS A 45 -4.46 -2.13 2.17
C LYS A 45 -4.50 -1.62 0.72
N ASN A 46 -5.62 -1.80 0.02
CA ASN A 46 -5.78 -1.31 -1.34
C ASN A 46 -5.71 0.22 -1.40
N GLN A 47 -6.34 0.92 -0.47
CA GLN A 47 -6.26 2.38 -0.40
C GLN A 47 -4.86 2.88 -0.07
N ALA A 48 -4.15 2.20 0.84
CA ALA A 48 -2.78 2.54 1.19
C ALA A 48 -1.84 2.41 -0.04
N ILE A 49 -1.91 1.30 -0.77
CA ILE A 49 -1.07 1.11 -1.96
C ILE A 49 -1.41 2.09 -3.07
N ILE A 50 -2.68 2.44 -3.28
CA ILE A 50 -3.09 3.47 -4.24
C ILE A 50 -2.51 4.84 -3.85
N SER A 51 -2.53 5.19 -2.57
CA SER A 51 -1.99 6.45 -2.06
C SER A 51 -0.47 6.53 -2.29
N GLU A 52 0.26 5.48 -1.95
CA GLU A 52 1.72 5.41 -2.17
C GLU A 52 2.06 5.42 -3.67
N THR A 53 1.30 4.70 -4.51
CA THR A 53 1.47 4.76 -5.97
C THR A 53 1.25 6.18 -6.50
N ARG A 54 0.25 6.88 -5.99
CA ARG A 54 -0.05 8.26 -6.40
C ARG A 54 1.08 9.22 -6.03
N MET A 55 1.65 9.10 -4.83
CA MET A 55 2.82 9.86 -4.42
C MET A 55 4.04 9.56 -5.31
N THR A 56 4.26 8.29 -5.64
CA THR A 56 5.35 7.86 -6.52
C THR A 56 5.19 8.41 -7.94
N VAL A 57 3.98 8.42 -8.51
CA VAL A 57 3.71 9.02 -9.83
C VAL A 57 3.96 10.52 -9.82
N MET A 58 3.53 11.23 -8.79
CA MET A 58 3.75 12.67 -8.66
C MET A 58 5.25 12.99 -8.52
N ALA A 59 5.96 12.25 -7.68
CA ALA A 59 7.41 12.41 -7.51
C ALA A 59 8.16 12.13 -8.81
N ALA A 60 7.81 11.05 -9.51
CA ALA A 60 8.42 10.70 -10.78
C ALA A 60 8.17 11.79 -11.84
N GLN A 61 6.94 12.29 -11.97
CA GLN A 61 6.62 13.36 -12.93
C GLN A 61 7.36 14.65 -12.58
N THR A 62 7.44 15.03 -11.30
CA THR A 62 8.18 16.23 -10.86
C THR A 62 9.65 16.15 -11.26
N LEU A 63 10.32 15.03 -10.97
CA LEU A 63 11.74 14.85 -11.31
C LEU A 63 11.97 14.80 -12.83
N VAL A 64 11.05 14.21 -13.59
CA VAL A 64 11.09 14.21 -15.07
C VAL A 64 10.97 15.63 -15.60
N ASP A 65 10.04 16.43 -15.09
CA ASP A 65 9.85 17.82 -15.51
C ASP A 65 11.06 18.69 -15.18
N GLU A 66 11.69 18.49 -14.00
CA GLU A 66 12.94 19.14 -13.64
C GLU A 66 14.12 18.73 -14.54
N ALA A 67 14.23 17.45 -14.85
CA ALA A 67 15.27 16.95 -15.74
C ALA A 67 15.11 17.48 -17.15
N TYR A 68 13.87 17.53 -17.65
CA TYR A 68 13.55 18.08 -18.95
C TYR A 68 13.85 19.60 -19.04
N GLY A 69 13.53 20.33 -17.97
CA GLY A 69 13.84 21.78 -17.91
C GLY A 69 15.33 22.14 -18.01
N LYS A 70 16.21 21.17 -17.81
CA LYS A 70 17.68 21.31 -17.94
C LYS A 70 18.20 20.90 -19.33
N LYS A 71 17.35 20.40 -20.19
CA LYS A 71 17.68 19.90 -21.53
C LYS A 71 17.14 20.80 -22.65
N ASP A 72 17.65 20.58 -23.87
CA ASP A 72 17.14 21.25 -25.05
C ASP A 72 15.73 20.80 -25.39
N VAL A 73 14.96 21.66 -26.04
CA VAL A 73 13.59 21.39 -26.48
C VAL A 73 13.56 20.17 -27.41
N GLY A 74 12.77 19.18 -27.06
CA GLY A 74 12.64 17.92 -27.80
C GLY A 74 13.59 16.80 -27.32
N ALA A 75 14.46 17.06 -26.33
CA ALA A 75 15.28 16.01 -25.75
C ALA A 75 14.44 15.00 -24.97
N THR A 76 14.91 13.77 -24.92
CA THR A 76 14.27 12.70 -24.11
C THR A 76 14.84 12.69 -22.69
N VAL A 77 13.99 12.31 -21.73
CA VAL A 77 14.37 12.05 -20.35
C VAL A 77 14.37 10.56 -20.11
N THR A 78 15.40 10.04 -19.44
CA THR A 78 15.52 8.62 -19.08
C THR A 78 15.26 8.42 -17.61
N ILE A 79 14.60 7.32 -17.26
CA ILE A 79 14.41 6.85 -15.87
C ILE A 79 15.03 5.47 -15.74
N GLY A 80 15.89 5.28 -14.74
CA GLY A 80 16.51 4.00 -14.48
C GLY A 80 17.09 3.87 -13.07
N THR A 81 18.10 3.04 -12.94
CA THR A 81 18.77 2.77 -11.66
C THR A 81 20.20 3.31 -11.60
N ASP A 82 20.73 3.77 -12.70
CA ASP A 82 22.13 4.21 -12.83
C ASP A 82 22.20 5.76 -12.93
N ALA A 83 22.62 6.40 -11.85
CA ALA A 83 22.75 7.86 -11.80
C ALA A 83 23.78 8.44 -12.80
N ALA A 84 24.64 7.62 -13.39
CA ALA A 84 25.60 8.05 -14.41
C ALA A 84 25.05 8.04 -15.84
N LYS A 85 23.95 7.33 -16.06
CA LYS A 85 23.32 7.12 -17.38
C LYS A 85 21.90 7.65 -17.47
N ASP A 86 21.21 7.68 -16.34
CA ASP A 86 19.80 8.05 -16.27
C ASP A 86 19.63 9.47 -15.74
N ASP A 87 18.75 10.23 -16.36
CA ASP A 87 18.45 11.60 -15.93
C ASP A 87 17.72 11.63 -14.59
N VAL A 88 16.88 10.62 -14.36
CA VAL A 88 16.12 10.41 -13.13
C VAL A 88 16.32 8.98 -12.65
N THR A 89 16.69 8.80 -11.40
CA THR A 89 16.83 7.47 -10.82
C THR A 89 15.59 7.06 -10.04
N LYS A 90 15.31 5.75 -10.02
CA LYS A 90 14.26 5.20 -9.15
C LYS A 90 14.50 5.50 -7.68
N GLN A 91 15.77 5.62 -7.26
CA GLN A 91 16.11 6.01 -5.89
C GLN A 91 15.66 7.45 -5.59
N ALA A 92 15.93 8.40 -6.49
CA ALA A 92 15.48 9.79 -6.30
C ALA A 92 13.95 9.91 -6.25
N ILE A 93 13.25 9.10 -7.07
CA ILE A 93 11.78 9.02 -7.03
C ILE A 93 11.32 8.47 -5.67
N ALA A 94 11.97 7.41 -5.17
CA ALA A 94 11.64 6.79 -3.88
C ALA A 94 11.86 7.76 -2.72
N ASP A 95 12.96 8.49 -2.73
CA ASP A 95 13.31 9.48 -1.69
C ASP A 95 12.31 10.64 -1.67
N LEU A 96 11.92 11.15 -2.84
CA LEU A 96 10.93 12.23 -2.95
C LEU A 96 9.51 11.78 -2.59
N ALA A 97 9.14 10.54 -2.93
CA ALA A 97 7.84 9.95 -2.61
C ALA A 97 7.76 9.38 -1.18
N GLU A 98 8.88 9.34 -0.45
CA GLU A 98 9.02 8.73 0.88
C GLU A 98 8.57 7.26 0.91
N VAL A 99 8.95 6.49 -0.14
CA VAL A 99 8.60 5.07 -0.29
C VAL A 99 9.85 4.22 -0.51
N PRO A 100 9.81 2.90 -0.19
CA PRO A 100 10.91 2.01 -0.50
C PRO A 100 11.12 1.87 -2.01
N VAL A 101 12.35 2.05 -2.49
CA VAL A 101 12.71 1.92 -3.92
C VAL A 101 12.40 0.54 -4.49
N ALA A 102 12.52 -0.51 -3.68
CA ALA A 102 12.21 -1.89 -4.07
C ALA A 102 10.74 -2.11 -4.47
N ASN A 103 9.85 -1.22 -4.04
CA ASN A 103 8.43 -1.28 -4.38
C ASN A 103 8.11 -0.64 -5.74
N ILE A 104 9.04 0.15 -6.31
CA ILE A 104 8.85 0.83 -7.59
C ILE A 104 9.19 -0.13 -8.73
N GLY A 105 8.17 -0.53 -9.48
CA GLY A 105 8.30 -1.40 -10.64
C GLY A 105 8.67 -0.65 -11.93
N ASP A 106 8.03 -1.03 -13.02
CA ASP A 106 8.30 -0.44 -14.33
C ASP A 106 7.57 0.90 -14.50
N ILE A 107 8.29 1.85 -15.10
CA ILE A 107 7.80 3.19 -15.43
C ILE A 107 7.93 3.37 -16.93
N THR A 108 6.85 3.79 -17.60
CA THR A 108 6.88 4.08 -19.05
C THR A 108 6.38 5.47 -19.33
N PHE A 109 6.88 6.05 -20.42
CA PHE A 109 6.45 7.35 -20.92
C PHE A 109 5.35 7.21 -21.96
N ASP A 110 4.59 8.29 -22.15
CA ASP A 110 3.62 8.41 -23.24
C ASP A 110 4.34 8.47 -24.59
N THR A 111 3.81 7.76 -25.59
CA THR A 111 4.41 7.69 -26.93
C THR A 111 4.32 9.01 -27.70
N LYS A 112 3.36 9.87 -27.37
CA LYS A 112 3.17 11.19 -27.98
C LYS A 112 3.85 12.30 -27.19
N ASN A 113 4.03 12.11 -25.91
CA ASN A 113 4.68 13.06 -25.02
C ASN A 113 5.67 12.32 -24.11
N THR A 114 6.92 12.28 -24.55
CA THR A 114 8.02 11.55 -23.92
C THR A 114 8.47 12.12 -22.55
N THR A 115 7.88 13.22 -22.12
CA THR A 115 8.08 13.78 -20.77
C THR A 115 6.94 13.44 -19.81
N LYS A 116 5.87 12.80 -20.29
CA LYS A 116 4.73 12.43 -19.47
C LYS A 116 4.73 10.95 -19.14
N ILE A 117 4.59 10.61 -17.87
CA ILE A 117 4.49 9.23 -17.44
C ILE A 117 3.16 8.63 -17.89
N ALA A 118 3.22 7.54 -18.65
CA ALA A 118 2.05 6.80 -19.13
C ALA A 118 1.63 5.72 -18.13
N THR A 119 2.58 4.92 -17.67
CA THR A 119 2.31 3.87 -16.67
C THR A 119 3.36 3.85 -15.57
N LEU A 120 2.95 3.43 -14.39
CA LEU A 120 3.83 3.15 -13.26
C LEU A 120 3.28 1.98 -12.47
N GLU A 121 4.13 1.04 -12.12
CA GLU A 121 3.77 -0.10 -11.26
C GLU A 121 4.41 0.06 -9.87
N TYR A 122 3.61 -0.19 -8.84
CA TYR A 122 4.05 -0.14 -7.46
C TYR A 122 3.57 -1.38 -6.72
N THR A 123 4.50 -2.14 -6.12
CA THR A 123 4.21 -3.42 -5.48
C THR A 123 4.47 -3.34 -3.98
N LYS A 124 3.48 -3.74 -3.16
CA LYS A 124 3.60 -3.81 -1.72
C LYS A 124 2.75 -4.94 -1.15
N SER A 125 3.32 -5.71 -0.22
CA SER A 125 2.59 -6.77 0.51
C SER A 125 1.85 -7.76 -0.39
N GLY A 126 2.48 -8.18 -1.51
CA GLY A 126 1.90 -9.14 -2.45
C GLY A 126 0.79 -8.59 -3.34
N LYS A 127 0.64 -7.28 -3.41
CA LYS A 127 -0.29 -6.59 -4.32
C LYS A 127 0.47 -5.59 -5.19
N THR A 128 0.06 -5.45 -6.44
CA THR A 128 0.59 -4.44 -7.36
C THR A 128 -0.50 -3.45 -7.72
N CYS A 129 -0.21 -2.17 -7.55
CA CYS A 129 -1.02 -1.09 -8.08
C CYS A 129 -0.39 -0.59 -9.38
N LYS A 130 -1.18 -0.62 -10.45
CA LYS A 130 -0.78 -0.07 -11.74
C LYS A 130 -1.48 1.25 -11.98
N TYR A 131 -0.68 2.30 -12.17
CA TYR A 131 -1.14 3.57 -12.68
C TYR A 131 -1.13 3.56 -14.20
N THR A 132 -2.16 4.13 -14.83
CA THR A 132 -2.26 4.37 -16.27
C THR A 132 -2.84 5.76 -16.49
N ALA A 133 -2.10 6.63 -17.17
CA ALA A 133 -2.52 8.02 -17.41
C ALA A 133 -3.80 8.12 -18.24
N ASN A 134 -3.90 7.31 -19.30
CA ASN A 134 -5.03 7.26 -20.22
C ASN A 134 -5.53 5.83 -20.34
N PRO A 135 -6.34 5.32 -19.38
CA PRO A 135 -6.82 3.95 -19.41
C PRO A 135 -7.81 3.75 -20.57
N THR A 136 -7.58 2.71 -21.38
CA THR A 136 -8.49 2.33 -22.46
C THR A 136 -9.60 1.44 -21.89
N GLY A 137 -10.85 1.85 -22.08
CA GLY A 137 -12.02 1.06 -21.63
C GLY A 137 -12.34 1.11 -20.13
N SER A 138 -11.61 1.90 -19.34
CA SER A 138 -11.86 2.15 -17.91
C SER A 138 -11.63 3.60 -17.56
N THR A 139 -12.34 4.12 -16.58
CA THR A 139 -12.09 5.45 -16.01
C THR A 139 -11.10 5.41 -14.83
N GLU A 140 -10.74 4.22 -14.36
CA GLU A 140 -9.86 4.04 -13.22
C GLU A 140 -8.40 4.13 -13.62
N LYS A 141 -7.72 5.15 -13.11
CA LYS A 141 -6.28 5.37 -13.35
C LYS A 141 -5.38 4.50 -12.48
N TYR A 142 -5.89 3.99 -11.36
CA TYR A 142 -5.17 3.17 -10.40
C TYR A 142 -5.90 1.86 -10.20
N VAL A 143 -5.31 0.76 -10.63
CA VAL A 143 -5.89 -0.57 -10.52
C VAL A 143 -5.00 -1.43 -9.62
N VAL A 144 -5.58 -2.00 -8.56
CA VAL A 144 -4.88 -2.90 -7.64
C VAL A 144 -5.22 -4.34 -7.98
N GLY A 145 -4.19 -5.14 -8.24
CA GLY A 145 -4.27 -6.57 -8.49
C GLY A 145 -3.32 -7.37 -7.59
N ALA A 146 -3.36 -8.69 -7.71
CA ALA A 146 -2.32 -9.55 -7.14
C ALA A 146 -0.97 -9.22 -7.80
N ALA A 147 0.11 -9.29 -7.02
CA ALA A 147 1.45 -9.12 -7.58
C ALA A 147 1.68 -10.22 -8.63
N SER A 148 2.08 -9.81 -9.84
CA SER A 148 2.54 -10.75 -10.86
C SER A 148 3.81 -11.42 -10.35
N SER A 149 3.79 -12.74 -10.19
CA SER A 149 5.02 -13.51 -9.98
C SER A 149 5.90 -13.40 -11.23
N LYS A 150 7.06 -12.75 -11.09
CA LYS A 150 8.11 -12.83 -12.10
C LYS A 150 8.73 -14.21 -12.08
#